data_3d60df468f0d3e94b82fcc580c7bbd64
#
_entry.id   3d60df468f0d3e94b82fcc580c7bbd64
#
_cell.length_a   1.000
_cell.length_b   1.000
_cell.length_c   1.000
_cell.angle_alpha   90.00
_cell.angle_beta   90.00
_cell.angle_gamma   90.00
#
_symmetry.space_group_name_H-M   'P 1'
#
loop_
_entity.id
_entity.type
_entity.pdbx_description
1 polymer ?
#
loop_
_entity_poly.entity_id
_entity_poly.type
_entity_poly.pdbx_seq_one_letter_code
_entity_poly.pdbx_strand_id
1 'polypeptide(L)'
;MYSYEQELQTCGWKGGVPYWDWTLDAAGPDNDTSVFVNSPIFDNKHGFGGNGAWIPGNFSNPEPGLPVNPPWDVPDRSGGDCIKSGPFSGLKSNLGPGNGTAYNPNCIRRDFAPLSFRDMSGPAAVEDGMQQGDFGHFDRLTQSTTHSGGHWGVGGLYGTMTDKWQSRKFRLTLTT
;
A
#
# COMPACT_ATOMS: atom_id res chain seq x y z
N MET A 1 6.48 -12.91 -12.72
CA MET A 1 5.51 -12.08 -13.46
C MET A 1 4.99 -12.78 -14.71
N TYR A 2 5.86 -13.23 -15.64
CA TYR A 2 5.42 -13.88 -16.88
C TYR A 2 4.46 -15.07 -16.66
N SER A 3 4.79 -16.00 -15.77
CA SER A 3 3.90 -17.14 -15.46
C SER A 3 2.54 -16.70 -14.89
N TYR A 4 2.52 -15.64 -14.09
CA TYR A 4 1.27 -15.07 -13.56
C TYR A 4 0.42 -14.43 -14.66
N GLU A 5 1.05 -13.72 -15.59
CA GLU A 5 0.37 -13.17 -16.76
C GLU A 5 -0.27 -14.27 -17.62
N GLN A 6 0.47 -15.35 -17.85
CA GLN A 6 -0.08 -16.50 -18.59
C GLN A 6 -1.31 -17.11 -17.89
N GLU A 7 -1.27 -17.27 -16.55
CA GLU A 7 -2.42 -17.75 -15.80
C GLU A 7 -3.63 -16.81 -15.92
N LEU A 8 -3.42 -15.49 -15.82
CA LEU A 8 -4.49 -14.54 -16.07
C LEU A 8 -5.09 -14.66 -17.48
N GLN A 9 -4.24 -14.86 -18.48
CA GLN A 9 -4.68 -15.03 -19.86
C GLN A 9 -5.49 -16.33 -20.06
N THR A 10 -5.16 -17.41 -19.36
CA THR A 10 -5.98 -18.63 -19.38
C THR A 10 -7.39 -18.41 -18.80
N CYS A 11 -7.54 -17.44 -17.88
CA CYS A 11 -8.82 -17.00 -17.33
C CYS A 11 -9.54 -15.97 -18.21
N GLY A 12 -9.04 -15.70 -19.43
CA GLY A 12 -9.66 -14.79 -20.39
C GLY A 12 -9.17 -13.34 -20.32
N TRP A 13 -8.17 -13.03 -19.51
CA TRP A 13 -7.55 -11.71 -19.52
C TRP A 13 -6.83 -11.44 -20.84
N LYS A 14 -7.07 -10.26 -21.44
CA LYS A 14 -6.51 -9.89 -22.76
C LYS A 14 -5.56 -8.70 -22.62
N GLY A 15 -4.54 -8.83 -21.82
CA GLY A 15 -3.58 -7.75 -21.62
C GLY A 15 -2.37 -8.23 -20.84
N GLY A 16 -1.45 -7.34 -20.60
CA GLY A 16 -0.35 -7.56 -19.67
C GLY A 16 -0.82 -7.51 -18.21
N VAL A 17 0.06 -7.80 -17.28
CA VAL A 17 -0.25 -7.66 -15.85
C VAL A 17 -0.58 -6.20 -15.56
N PRO A 18 -1.77 -5.89 -15.00
CA PRO A 18 -2.09 -4.52 -14.64
C PRO A 18 -1.16 -4.03 -13.53
N TYR A 19 -0.75 -2.79 -13.61
CA TYR A 19 0.04 -2.12 -12.59
C TYR A 19 -0.61 -0.79 -12.20
N TRP A 20 -0.32 -0.33 -11.01
CA TRP A 20 -0.71 0.97 -10.55
C TRP A 20 0.44 1.97 -10.73
N ASP A 21 0.25 2.92 -11.63
CA ASP A 21 1.19 4.01 -11.80
C ASP A 21 0.99 5.04 -10.68
N TRP A 22 1.83 4.95 -9.68
CA TRP A 22 1.77 5.81 -8.49
C TRP A 22 1.99 7.28 -8.79
N THR A 23 2.71 7.58 -9.86
CA THR A 23 3.01 8.98 -10.21
C THR A 23 1.76 9.76 -10.58
N LEU A 24 0.71 9.07 -11.03
CA LEU A 24 -0.57 9.68 -11.37
C LEU A 24 -1.41 10.07 -10.15
N ASP A 25 -1.19 9.38 -9.03
CA ASP A 25 -1.99 9.54 -7.81
C ASP A 25 -1.21 10.20 -6.67
N ALA A 26 0.11 10.32 -6.77
CA ALA A 26 0.94 10.77 -5.66
C ALA A 26 0.72 12.24 -5.30
N ALA A 27 0.56 13.10 -6.30
CA ALA A 27 0.21 14.50 -6.09
C ALA A 27 -0.38 15.12 -7.35
N GLY A 28 -1.37 15.98 -7.16
CA GLY A 28 -1.91 16.86 -8.19
C GLY A 28 -1.09 18.15 -8.34
N PRO A 29 -1.61 19.12 -9.13
CA PRO A 29 -1.04 20.45 -9.20
C PRO A 29 -0.84 21.05 -7.79
N ASP A 30 0.21 21.87 -7.64
CA ASP A 30 0.54 22.52 -6.37
C ASP A 30 0.74 21.58 -5.18
N ASN A 31 1.19 20.34 -5.46
CA ASN A 31 1.35 19.29 -4.47
C ASN A 31 0.05 18.89 -3.73
N ASP A 32 -1.08 19.03 -4.39
CA ASP A 32 -2.36 18.61 -3.84
C ASP A 32 -2.41 17.10 -3.62
N THR A 33 -2.44 16.67 -2.37
CA THR A 33 -2.52 15.26 -1.98
C THR A 33 -3.94 14.69 -1.99
N SER A 34 -4.96 15.52 -2.25
CA SER A 34 -6.34 15.05 -2.35
C SER A 34 -6.54 14.10 -3.53
N VAL A 35 -5.71 14.19 -4.56
CA VAL A 35 -5.72 13.26 -5.70
C VAL A 35 -5.53 11.82 -5.27
N PHE A 36 -4.70 11.58 -4.26
CA PHE A 36 -4.47 10.24 -3.74
C PHE A 36 -5.74 9.64 -3.11
N VAL A 37 -6.37 10.38 -2.19
CA VAL A 37 -7.56 9.88 -1.50
C VAL A 37 -8.78 9.76 -2.40
N ASN A 38 -8.81 10.54 -3.48
CA ASN A 38 -9.88 10.54 -4.50
C ASN A 38 -9.53 9.70 -5.73
N SER A 39 -8.41 8.99 -5.73
CA SER A 39 -8.02 8.15 -6.86
C SER A 39 -9.08 7.11 -7.18
N PRO A 40 -9.38 6.87 -8.48
CA PRO A 40 -10.28 5.80 -8.90
C PRO A 40 -9.90 4.41 -8.38
N ILE A 41 -8.64 4.20 -8.03
CA ILE A 41 -8.16 2.96 -7.40
C ILE A 41 -8.91 2.68 -6.09
N PHE A 42 -9.30 3.72 -5.35
CA PHE A 42 -10.02 3.60 -4.08
C PHE A 42 -11.54 3.78 -4.22
N ASP A 43 -12.03 3.81 -5.45
CA ASP A 43 -13.47 3.91 -5.67
C ASP A 43 -14.23 2.76 -4.99
N ASN A 44 -15.41 3.09 -4.43
CA ASN A 44 -16.19 2.16 -3.63
C ASN A 44 -16.94 1.11 -4.44
N LYS A 45 -17.04 1.27 -5.74
CA LYS A 45 -17.80 0.37 -6.62
C LYS A 45 -16.89 -0.39 -7.59
N HIS A 46 -15.93 0.30 -8.19
CA HIS A 46 -15.09 -0.23 -9.25
C HIS A 46 -13.62 -0.35 -8.86
N GLY A 47 -13.21 0.30 -7.76
CA GLY A 47 -11.87 0.23 -7.19
C GLY A 47 -11.77 -0.74 -6.01
N PHE A 48 -10.75 -0.53 -5.21
CA PHE A 48 -10.44 -1.38 -4.05
C PHE A 48 -11.16 -0.96 -2.77
N GLY A 49 -12.02 0.07 -2.83
CA GLY A 49 -12.68 0.67 -1.67
C GLY A 49 -11.82 1.72 -0.96
N GLY A 50 -12.46 2.56 -0.19
CA GLY A 50 -11.86 3.73 0.44
C GLY A 50 -11.05 3.42 1.71
N ASN A 51 -10.82 4.48 2.48
CA ASN A 51 -10.09 4.44 3.75
C ASN A 51 -10.88 3.74 4.86
N GLY A 52 -10.20 3.30 5.90
CA GLY A 52 -10.81 2.93 7.17
C GLY A 52 -11.23 4.16 7.98
N ALA A 53 -12.09 3.97 8.97
CA ALA A 53 -12.40 5.03 9.92
C ALA A 53 -11.15 5.38 10.75
N TRP A 54 -11.07 6.63 11.18
CA TRP A 54 -9.96 7.09 12.01
C TRP A 54 -9.89 6.34 13.35
N ILE A 55 -8.72 5.80 13.66
CA ILE A 55 -8.40 5.25 14.98
C ILE A 55 -7.32 6.14 15.60
N PRO A 56 -7.62 6.81 16.74
CA PRO A 56 -6.60 7.55 17.47
C PRO A 56 -5.60 6.60 18.11
N GLY A 57 -4.35 6.99 18.18
CA GLY A 57 -3.30 6.25 18.87
C GLY A 57 -1.92 6.58 18.32
N ASN A 58 -0.95 6.44 19.18
CA ASN A 58 0.43 6.37 18.78
C ASN A 58 0.69 4.95 18.27
N PHE A 59 1.63 4.83 17.37
CA PHE A 59 2.06 3.62 16.69
C PHE A 59 2.73 2.58 17.60
N SER A 60 2.39 2.52 18.89
CA SER A 60 2.82 1.42 19.74
C SER A 60 2.17 0.13 19.24
N ASN A 61 2.98 -0.78 18.77
CA ASN A 61 2.51 -2.09 18.37
C ASN A 61 1.90 -2.80 19.59
N PRO A 62 0.60 -3.11 19.59
CA PRO A 62 -0.04 -3.77 20.72
C PRO A 62 0.37 -5.26 20.83
N GLU A 63 1.06 -5.80 19.84
CA GLU A 63 1.39 -7.23 19.76
C GLU A 63 2.84 -7.47 20.17
N PRO A 64 3.10 -8.25 21.22
CA PRO A 64 4.45 -8.64 21.62
C PRO A 64 5.17 -9.40 20.50
N GLY A 65 6.40 -9.02 20.22
CA GLY A 65 7.28 -9.72 19.26
C GLY A 65 7.15 -9.27 17.81
N LEU A 66 6.25 -8.33 17.49
CA LEU A 66 6.32 -7.64 16.21
C LEU A 66 7.38 -6.55 16.25
N PRO A 67 8.10 -6.33 15.13
CA PRO A 67 9.00 -5.19 15.07
C PRO A 67 8.20 -3.92 15.37
N VAL A 68 8.75 -3.09 16.21
CA VAL A 68 8.17 -1.77 16.46
C VAL A 68 7.85 -1.07 15.15
N ASN A 69 6.78 -0.38 15.16
CA ASN A 69 6.34 0.55 14.15
C ASN A 69 7.50 1.43 13.67
N PRO A 70 7.31 2.08 12.52
CA PRO A 70 8.31 2.98 12.04
C PRO A 70 8.83 3.82 13.21
N PRO A 71 10.15 4.03 13.27
CA PRO A 71 10.75 4.83 14.33
C PRO A 71 10.32 6.31 14.28
N TRP A 72 9.36 6.63 13.44
CA TRP A 72 8.78 7.94 13.23
C TRP A 72 7.27 7.84 13.06
N ASP A 73 6.58 8.88 13.43
CA ASP A 73 5.16 9.05 13.13
C ASP A 73 4.96 9.17 11.62
N VAL A 74 3.97 8.47 11.09
CA VAL A 74 3.54 8.68 9.71
C VAL A 74 2.70 9.94 9.68
N PRO A 75 3.16 11.01 9.02
CA PRO A 75 2.41 12.25 8.98
C PRO A 75 1.10 12.06 8.22
N ASP A 76 0.08 12.80 8.62
CA ASP A 76 -1.22 12.91 7.98
C ASP A 76 -2.00 11.60 7.78
N ARG A 77 -1.70 10.55 8.56
CA ARG A 77 -2.55 9.37 8.57
C ARG A 77 -4.00 9.73 8.94
N SER A 78 -4.95 9.04 8.32
CA SER A 78 -6.36 9.45 8.39
C SER A 78 -7.37 8.31 8.57
N GLY A 79 -6.90 7.10 8.87
CA GLY A 79 -7.72 5.91 8.97
C GLY A 79 -7.30 4.95 10.08
N GLY A 80 -7.15 3.67 9.76
CA GLY A 80 -6.66 2.62 10.64
C GLY A 80 -7.67 1.52 10.94
N ASP A 81 -8.97 1.76 10.78
CA ASP A 81 -10.01 0.75 10.97
C ASP A 81 -10.30 -0.03 9.69
N CYS A 82 -11.21 -1.00 9.83
CA CYS A 82 -11.71 -1.80 8.72
C CYS A 82 -12.33 -0.95 7.63
N ILE A 83 -12.03 -1.28 6.37
CA ILE A 83 -12.75 -0.68 5.25
C ILE A 83 -14.21 -1.13 5.29
N LYS A 84 -15.12 -0.19 5.06
CA LYS A 84 -16.57 -0.43 5.11
C LYS A 84 -17.22 -0.43 3.73
N SER A 85 -16.45 -0.15 2.69
CA SER A 85 -16.94 0.04 1.32
C SER A 85 -16.03 -0.65 0.31
N GLY A 86 -16.56 -0.84 -0.89
CA GLY A 86 -15.85 -1.49 -1.98
C GLY A 86 -16.01 -3.02 -1.99
N PRO A 87 -15.56 -3.65 -3.08
CA PRO A 87 -15.74 -5.08 -3.31
C PRO A 87 -14.99 -5.96 -2.29
N PHE A 88 -14.03 -5.39 -1.58
CA PHE A 88 -13.20 -6.12 -0.61
C PHE A 88 -13.57 -5.87 0.85
N SER A 89 -14.63 -5.10 1.13
CA SER A 89 -15.04 -4.77 2.51
C SER A 89 -15.45 -6.00 3.34
N GLY A 90 -15.93 -7.05 2.67
CA GLY A 90 -16.26 -8.33 3.33
C GLY A 90 -15.11 -9.33 3.43
N LEU A 91 -13.98 -9.06 2.80
CA LEU A 91 -12.84 -9.97 2.84
C LEU A 91 -12.13 -9.90 4.19
N LYS A 92 -11.59 -11.05 4.57
CA LYS A 92 -10.75 -11.19 5.77
C LYS A 92 -9.36 -11.71 5.40
N SER A 93 -8.35 -11.18 6.07
CA SER A 93 -7.06 -11.85 6.18
C SER A 93 -7.21 -12.94 7.24
N ASN A 94 -6.82 -14.16 6.90
CA ASN A 94 -7.02 -15.30 7.79
C ASN A 94 -5.81 -15.64 8.65
N LEU A 95 -4.69 -15.00 8.36
CA LEU A 95 -3.42 -15.24 9.06
C LEU A 95 -2.86 -13.90 9.53
N GLY A 96 -2.00 -13.93 10.47
CA GLY A 96 -1.29 -12.75 10.97
C GLY A 96 -1.66 -12.44 12.40
N PRO A 97 -1.21 -11.29 12.91
CA PRO A 97 -0.43 -10.24 12.23
C PRO A 97 1.04 -10.62 12.01
N GLY A 98 1.72 -9.80 11.21
CA GLY A 98 3.14 -9.98 10.93
C GLY A 98 3.50 -11.33 10.32
N ASN A 99 4.38 -12.07 10.94
CA ASN A 99 4.81 -13.40 10.51
C ASN A 99 3.97 -14.54 11.10
N GLY A 100 2.93 -14.22 11.85
CA GLY A 100 2.05 -15.22 12.45
C GLY A 100 1.35 -16.08 11.40
N THR A 101 1.36 -17.39 11.60
CA THR A 101 0.69 -18.37 10.74
C THR A 101 -0.57 -18.95 11.38
N ALA A 102 -0.89 -18.53 12.60
CA ALA A 102 -2.10 -18.92 13.26
C ALA A 102 -3.34 -18.39 12.53
N TYR A 103 -4.41 -19.17 12.54
CA TYR A 103 -5.69 -18.71 12.00
C TYR A 103 -6.22 -17.56 12.86
N ASN A 104 -6.25 -16.38 12.27
CA ASN A 104 -6.66 -15.14 12.92
C ASN A 104 -7.41 -14.25 11.91
N PRO A 105 -8.72 -14.48 11.71
CA PRO A 105 -9.48 -13.76 10.70
C PRO A 105 -9.68 -12.29 11.08
N ASN A 106 -9.04 -11.42 10.33
CA ASN A 106 -9.12 -9.96 10.49
C ASN A 106 -9.69 -9.29 9.25
N CYS A 107 -10.41 -8.18 9.44
CA CYS A 107 -10.86 -7.34 8.33
C CYS A 107 -9.67 -6.70 7.61
N ILE A 108 -9.89 -6.28 6.37
CA ILE A 108 -8.95 -5.43 5.65
C ILE A 108 -9.05 -4.02 6.23
N ARG A 109 -7.91 -3.47 6.62
CA ARG A 109 -7.79 -2.13 7.17
C ARG A 109 -7.00 -1.24 6.23
N ARG A 110 -7.27 0.06 6.27
CA ARG A 110 -6.49 1.08 5.58
C ARG A 110 -6.32 2.31 6.44
N ASP A 111 -5.22 2.98 6.21
CA ASP A 111 -4.81 4.15 6.96
C ASP A 111 -4.07 5.10 6.02
N PHE A 112 -4.83 5.80 5.19
CA PHE A 112 -4.25 6.66 4.19
C PHE A 112 -3.38 7.75 4.81
N ALA A 113 -2.17 7.89 4.26
CA ALA A 113 -1.20 8.93 4.59
C ALA A 113 -0.68 9.58 3.29
N PRO A 114 -1.45 10.52 2.73
CA PRO A 114 -1.19 11.11 1.42
C PRO A 114 0.16 11.82 1.29
N LEU A 115 0.64 12.48 2.34
CA LEU A 115 1.96 13.12 2.33
C LEU A 115 3.08 12.09 2.22
N SER A 116 2.99 11.00 2.98
CA SER A 116 3.97 9.92 2.89
C SER A 116 3.97 9.29 1.48
N PHE A 117 2.80 9.12 0.90
CA PHE A 117 2.70 8.59 -0.46
C PHE A 117 3.32 9.55 -1.48
N ARG A 118 2.99 10.85 -1.42
CA ARG A 118 3.55 11.88 -2.30
C ARG A 118 5.07 11.91 -2.23
N ASP A 119 5.60 12.00 -1.02
CA ASP A 119 7.03 12.25 -0.81
C ASP A 119 7.89 11.04 -1.15
N MET A 120 7.36 9.84 -0.98
CA MET A 120 8.11 8.60 -1.18
C MET A 120 7.82 7.90 -2.51
N SER A 121 6.65 8.13 -3.12
CA SER A 121 6.23 7.43 -4.35
C SER A 121 5.88 8.38 -5.50
N GLY A 122 6.06 9.67 -5.30
CA GLY A 122 5.81 10.67 -6.34
C GLY A 122 6.85 10.66 -7.46
N PRO A 123 6.63 11.49 -8.51
CA PRO A 123 7.49 11.52 -9.69
C PRO A 123 8.97 11.75 -9.37
N ALA A 124 9.26 12.62 -8.39
CA ALA A 124 10.65 12.90 -8.00
C ALA A 124 11.36 11.66 -7.43
N ALA A 125 10.69 10.86 -6.62
CA ALA A 125 11.25 9.64 -6.06
C ALA A 125 11.49 8.57 -7.14
N VAL A 126 10.60 8.49 -8.14
CA VAL A 126 10.78 7.60 -9.29
C VAL A 126 11.96 8.06 -10.14
N GLU A 127 12.05 9.36 -10.44
CA GLU A 127 13.18 9.91 -11.21
C GLU A 127 14.52 9.66 -10.52
N ASP A 128 14.60 9.88 -9.20
CA ASP A 128 15.81 9.61 -8.43
C ASP A 128 16.19 8.12 -8.50
N GLY A 129 15.22 7.23 -8.42
CA GLY A 129 15.44 5.79 -8.65
C GLY A 129 16.01 5.49 -10.02
N MET A 130 15.46 6.09 -11.06
CA MET A 130 15.89 5.87 -12.45
C MET A 130 17.28 6.44 -12.77
N GLN A 131 17.78 7.39 -11.98
CA GLN A 131 19.12 7.98 -12.15
C GLN A 131 20.24 7.14 -11.49
N GLN A 132 19.92 6.06 -10.81
CA GLN A 132 20.92 5.24 -10.14
C GLN A 132 21.83 4.54 -11.14
N GLY A 133 23.14 4.55 -10.87
CA GLY A 133 24.18 4.06 -11.79
C GLY A 133 24.26 2.54 -11.94
N ASP A 134 23.65 1.79 -11.01
CA ASP A 134 23.61 0.32 -11.06
C ASP A 134 22.36 -0.23 -10.36
N PHE A 135 22.07 -1.49 -10.62
CA PHE A 135 20.90 -2.17 -10.07
C PHE A 135 20.90 -2.24 -8.53
N GLY A 136 22.06 -2.40 -7.92
CA GLY A 136 22.12 -2.51 -6.45
C GLY A 136 21.77 -1.19 -5.75
N HIS A 137 22.12 -0.05 -6.32
CA HIS A 137 21.69 1.26 -5.84
C HIS A 137 20.21 1.50 -6.14
N PHE A 138 19.78 1.20 -7.35
CA PHE A 138 18.36 1.26 -7.73
C PHE A 138 17.48 0.45 -6.79
N ASP A 139 17.80 -0.82 -6.56
CA ASP A 139 17.02 -1.72 -5.71
C ASP A 139 16.92 -1.20 -4.27
N ARG A 140 18.04 -0.80 -3.67
CA ARG A 140 18.06 -0.26 -2.31
C ARG A 140 17.23 1.03 -2.18
N LEU A 141 17.40 1.94 -3.13
CA LEU A 141 16.69 3.20 -3.11
C LEU A 141 15.19 2.99 -3.28
N THR A 142 14.78 2.26 -4.31
CA THR A 142 13.36 2.01 -4.57
C THR A 142 12.69 1.21 -3.45
N GLN A 143 13.42 0.30 -2.79
CA GLN A 143 12.92 -0.43 -1.62
C GLN A 143 12.62 0.52 -0.45
N SER A 144 13.49 1.51 -0.22
CA SER A 144 13.34 2.45 0.91
C SER A 144 12.47 3.67 0.60
N THR A 145 12.21 3.96 -0.66
CA THR A 145 11.38 5.09 -1.11
C THR A 145 10.07 4.62 -1.72
N THR A 146 10.00 4.41 -3.02
CA THR A 146 8.75 4.13 -3.74
C THR A 146 7.99 2.93 -3.19
N HIS A 147 8.67 1.81 -2.93
CA HIS A 147 8.05 0.63 -2.33
C HIS A 147 7.50 0.93 -0.92
N SER A 148 8.32 1.55 -0.07
CA SER A 148 7.91 1.94 1.28
C SER A 148 6.77 2.96 1.25
N GLY A 149 6.81 3.92 0.34
CA GLY A 149 5.76 4.91 0.13
C GLY A 149 4.41 4.29 -0.20
N GLY A 150 4.38 3.25 -1.02
CA GLY A 150 3.17 2.48 -1.28
C GLY A 150 2.59 1.82 -0.03
N HIS A 151 3.45 1.23 0.82
CA HIS A 151 3.02 0.65 2.09
C HIS A 151 2.49 1.70 3.07
N TRP A 152 3.19 2.81 3.21
CA TRP A 152 2.86 3.84 4.19
C TRP A 152 1.69 4.70 3.75
N GLY A 153 1.65 5.03 2.46
CA GLY A 153 0.57 5.84 1.89
C GLY A 153 -0.78 5.16 1.95
N VAL A 154 -0.85 3.87 1.65
CA VAL A 154 -2.08 3.08 1.74
C VAL A 154 -2.34 2.63 3.17
N GLY A 155 -1.28 2.38 3.92
CA GLY A 155 -1.34 1.94 5.29
C GLY A 155 -2.01 0.58 5.48
N GLY A 156 -2.31 0.29 6.69
CA GLY A 156 -2.94 -0.95 7.13
C GLY A 156 -3.11 -0.90 8.63
N LEU A 157 -2.94 -2.01 9.31
CA LEU A 157 -2.94 -2.00 10.76
C LEU A 157 -1.80 -1.11 11.26
N TYR A 158 -2.12 0.11 11.63
CA TYR A 158 -1.18 1.14 12.10
C TYR A 158 -0.12 1.59 11.09
N GLY A 159 -0.34 1.47 9.79
CA GLY A 159 0.64 1.85 8.78
C GLY A 159 1.89 1.00 8.78
N THR A 160 1.87 -0.18 9.39
CA THR A 160 3.07 -1.01 9.54
C THR A 160 3.38 -1.78 8.26
N MET A 161 4.61 -1.70 7.81
CA MET A 161 5.14 -2.59 6.77
C MET A 161 5.15 -4.06 7.20
N THR A 162 4.93 -4.33 8.46
CA THR A 162 4.93 -5.65 9.05
C THR A 162 3.59 -6.36 8.95
N ASP A 163 2.51 -5.64 8.67
CA ASP A 163 1.26 -6.28 8.29
C ASP A 163 1.32 -6.75 6.82
N LYS A 164 2.21 -7.70 6.58
CA LYS A 164 2.52 -8.26 5.26
C LYS A 164 1.31 -8.85 4.56
N TRP A 165 0.24 -9.11 5.29
CA TRP A 165 -0.95 -9.72 4.72
C TRP A 165 -1.91 -8.72 4.13
N GLN A 166 -1.99 -7.55 4.69
CA GLN A 166 -2.84 -6.49 4.12
C GLN A 166 -2.16 -5.80 2.95
N SER A 167 -0.85 -5.60 3.01
CA SER A 167 -0.06 -5.07 1.91
C SER A 167 0.17 -6.08 0.78
N ARG A 168 0.18 -7.39 1.04
CA ARG A 168 0.37 -8.41 -0.01
C ARG A 168 -0.71 -8.41 -1.09
N LYS A 169 -1.92 -7.96 -0.78
CA LYS A 169 -2.96 -7.81 -1.83
C LYS A 169 -2.66 -6.68 -2.80
N PHE A 170 -1.89 -5.68 -2.37
CA PHE A 170 -1.33 -4.66 -3.25
C PHE A 170 -0.01 -5.10 -3.91
N ARG A 171 0.70 -6.06 -3.32
CA ARG A 171 1.98 -6.54 -3.85
C ARG A 171 1.86 -7.27 -5.20
N LEU A 172 0.68 -7.75 -5.54
CA LEU A 172 0.43 -8.33 -6.87
C LEU A 172 0.39 -7.28 -7.98
N THR A 173 0.27 -6.01 -7.63
CA THR A 173 0.24 -4.89 -8.57
C THR A 173 1.55 -4.09 -8.65
N LEU A 174 2.51 -4.33 -7.77
CA LEU A 174 3.66 -3.44 -7.57
C LEU A 174 5.04 -4.06 -7.87
N THR A 175 5.09 -5.28 -8.38
CA THR A 175 6.35 -5.83 -8.87
C THR A 175 6.38 -5.72 -10.39
N THR A 176 7.08 -4.69 -10.87
CA THR A 176 7.54 -4.56 -12.25
C THR A 176 8.27 -5.81 -12.74
#